data_9137ab3104eb14bef41f42ae56c815a9
#
_entry.id   9137ab3104eb14bef41f42ae56c815a9
#
_cell.length_a   1.000
_cell.length_b   1.000
_cell.length_c   1.000
_cell.angle_alpha   90.00
_cell.angle_beta   90.00
_cell.angle_gamma   90.00
#
_symmetry.space_group_name_H-M   'P 1'
#
loop_
_entity.id
_entity.type
_entity.pdbx_description
1 polymer ?
#
loop_
_entity_poly.entity_id
_entity_poly.type
_entity_poly.pdbx_seq_one_letter_code
_entity_poly.pdbx_strand_id
1 'polypeptide(L)'
;MIRSFTKIVVVTMGLTFPLVTSMLSPDAALGGSAQAAEEKKEKKYKNAKTRQRQAVGAKCGKALEKIQVSLEEELWAESLRSLKDIEASSKTCKSEYEQTQILKFSGYIYFALDDFPNAINSYVKVVNGAGTPPEVRLDTLYTLGQLYAAEEDYASAAKHLEA
;
A
#
# COMPACT_ATOMS: atom_id res chain seq x y z
N MET A 1 3.44 26.56 24.62
CA MET A 1 4.82 26.05 24.56
C MET A 1 4.98 25.36 23.23
N ILE A 2 5.70 25.98 22.32
CA ILE A 2 5.86 25.51 20.93
C ILE A 2 7.03 24.53 20.94
N ARG A 3 6.76 23.25 20.67
CA ARG A 3 7.83 22.26 20.40
C ARG A 3 8.05 22.16 18.90
N SER A 4 9.09 22.85 18.46
CA SER A 4 9.63 22.76 17.11
C SER A 4 10.30 21.41 16.93
N PHE A 5 9.72 20.51 16.11
CA PHE A 5 10.37 19.28 15.69
C PHE A 5 11.20 19.58 14.44
N THR A 6 12.50 19.64 14.62
CA THR A 6 13.48 19.77 13.55
C THR A 6 13.47 18.51 12.70
N LYS A 7 13.01 18.60 11.46
CA LYS A 7 13.12 17.53 10.47
C LYS A 7 14.58 17.38 10.06
N ILE A 8 15.22 16.30 10.48
CA ILE A 8 16.52 15.89 9.95
C ILE A 8 16.29 15.08 8.69
N VAL A 9 16.58 15.71 7.55
CA VAL A 9 16.69 15.02 6.27
C VAL A 9 18.13 14.56 6.14
N VAL A 10 18.37 13.26 6.15
CA VAL A 10 19.64 12.67 5.71
C VAL A 10 19.36 11.83 4.48
N VAL A 11 19.71 12.38 3.35
CA VAL A 11 19.81 11.65 2.09
C VAL A 11 21.28 11.70 1.69
N THR A 12 21.91 10.55 1.55
CA THR A 12 22.81 10.25 0.44
C THR A 12 23.42 8.87 0.67
N MET A 13 23.01 7.89 -0.07
CA MET A 13 23.82 6.70 -0.28
C MET A 13 23.94 6.48 -1.79
N GLY A 14 25.03 7.01 -2.35
CA GLY A 14 25.48 6.68 -3.69
C GLY A 14 26.01 5.25 -3.71
N LEU A 15 25.32 4.36 -4.43
CA LEU A 15 25.86 3.05 -4.81
C LEU A 15 26.61 3.18 -6.13
N THR A 16 27.94 3.16 -6.04
CA THR A 16 28.83 2.91 -7.19
C THR A 16 28.81 1.40 -7.49
N PHE A 17 28.28 1.03 -8.65
CA PHE A 17 28.38 -0.32 -9.19
C PHE A 17 29.76 -0.52 -9.81
N PRO A 18 30.50 -1.57 -9.48
CA PRO A 18 31.70 -1.96 -10.24
C PRO A 18 31.26 -2.71 -11.51
N LEU A 19 31.77 -2.25 -12.65
CA LEU A 19 31.77 -2.93 -13.92
C LEU A 19 32.57 -4.24 -13.81
N VAL A 20 31.89 -5.37 -13.85
CA VAL A 20 32.55 -6.67 -14.05
C VAL A 20 32.60 -6.95 -15.54
N THR A 21 33.77 -6.78 -16.10
CA THR A 21 34.12 -7.26 -17.46
C THR A 21 34.26 -8.78 -17.41
N SER A 22 33.29 -9.51 -17.96
CA SER A 22 33.38 -10.94 -18.17
C SER A 22 34.17 -11.22 -19.41
N MET A 23 35.31 -11.89 -19.22
CA MET A 23 36.10 -12.49 -20.31
C MET A 23 35.32 -13.62 -20.97
N LEU A 24 35.26 -13.56 -22.28
CA LEU A 24 34.78 -14.61 -23.17
C LEU A 24 35.75 -15.80 -23.11
N SER A 25 35.21 -16.99 -22.80
CA SER A 25 35.85 -18.26 -23.12
C SER A 25 34.95 -19.04 -24.10
N PRO A 26 35.45 -19.45 -25.26
CA PRO A 26 34.71 -20.34 -26.15
C PRO A 26 35.02 -21.81 -25.75
N ASP A 27 34.05 -22.68 -25.98
CA ASP A 27 34.05 -24.14 -25.93
C ASP A 27 33.47 -24.80 -24.70
N ALA A 28 32.22 -25.25 -24.88
CA ALA A 28 31.84 -26.65 -24.71
C ALA A 28 30.38 -26.87 -25.09
N ALA A 29 30.16 -27.58 -26.16
CA ALA A 29 28.87 -28.14 -26.57
C ALA A 29 28.33 -29.10 -25.51
N LEU A 30 27.18 -28.73 -24.90
CA LEU A 30 26.25 -29.65 -24.26
C LEU A 30 24.82 -29.14 -24.48
N GLY A 31 24.33 -29.34 -25.71
CA GLY A 31 22.92 -29.22 -26.00
C GLY A 31 22.18 -30.40 -25.39
N GLY A 32 21.19 -30.10 -24.51
CA GLY A 32 20.26 -31.13 -24.06
C GLY A 32 19.42 -30.84 -22.82
N SER A 33 19.85 -29.94 -21.91
CA SER A 33 19.17 -29.79 -20.63
C SER A 33 18.35 -28.49 -20.44
N ALA A 34 18.57 -27.49 -21.29
CA ALA A 34 17.88 -26.19 -21.13
C ALA A 34 16.39 -26.23 -21.54
N GLN A 35 16.08 -26.92 -22.66
CA GLN A 35 14.71 -27.02 -23.17
C GLN A 35 13.78 -27.84 -22.26
N ALA A 36 14.26 -28.91 -21.63
CA ALA A 36 13.47 -29.70 -20.71
C ALA A 36 13.18 -28.95 -19.38
N ALA A 37 14.06 -28.05 -18.98
CA ALA A 37 13.86 -27.22 -17.78
C ALA A 37 12.87 -26.06 -18.02
N GLU A 38 12.85 -25.49 -19.22
CA GLU A 38 11.91 -24.47 -19.62
C GLU A 38 10.50 -25.02 -19.78
N GLU A 39 10.34 -26.18 -20.39
CA GLU A 39 9.05 -26.86 -20.56
C GLU A 39 8.44 -27.31 -19.21
N LYS A 40 9.27 -27.72 -18.24
CA LYS A 40 8.83 -28.01 -16.87
C LYS A 40 8.41 -26.75 -16.10
N LYS A 41 9.05 -25.60 -16.32
CA LYS A 41 8.65 -24.32 -15.72
C LYS A 41 7.30 -23.84 -16.27
N GLU A 42 7.08 -23.88 -17.59
CA GLU A 42 5.80 -23.51 -18.19
C GLU A 42 4.62 -24.34 -17.68
N LYS A 43 4.78 -25.67 -17.54
CA LYS A 43 3.74 -26.57 -17.02
C LYS A 43 3.43 -26.30 -15.55
N LYS A 44 4.39 -25.85 -14.73
CA LYS A 44 4.21 -25.57 -13.32
C LYS A 44 3.37 -24.30 -13.07
N TYR A 45 3.37 -23.36 -14.01
CA TYR A 45 2.64 -22.08 -13.87
C TYR A 45 1.29 -22.06 -14.61
N LYS A 46 1.02 -23.00 -15.52
CA LYS A 46 -0.29 -23.09 -16.22
C LYS A 46 -1.48 -23.37 -15.29
N ASN A 47 -1.25 -23.89 -14.11
CA ASN A 47 -2.28 -24.17 -13.10
C ASN A 47 -2.25 -23.20 -11.91
N ALA A 48 -1.39 -22.20 -11.90
CA ALA A 48 -1.46 -21.14 -10.93
C ALA A 48 -2.76 -20.37 -11.18
N LYS A 49 -3.76 -20.55 -10.30
CA LYS A 49 -4.96 -19.71 -10.31
C LYS A 49 -4.46 -18.27 -10.24
N THR A 50 -4.53 -17.56 -11.36
CA THR A 50 -4.20 -16.14 -11.41
C THR A 50 -5.17 -15.47 -10.43
N ARG A 51 -4.66 -15.00 -9.28
CA ARG A 51 -5.46 -14.17 -8.38
C ARG A 51 -5.95 -13.01 -9.21
N GLN A 52 -7.25 -12.89 -9.40
CA GLN A 52 -7.82 -11.70 -10.02
C GLN A 52 -7.42 -10.52 -9.14
N ARG A 53 -6.51 -9.69 -9.64
CA ARG A 53 -6.18 -8.45 -8.97
C ARG A 53 -7.43 -7.58 -8.98
N GLN A 54 -7.91 -7.23 -7.80
CA GLN A 54 -8.95 -6.23 -7.69
C GLN A 54 -8.40 -4.92 -8.24
N ALA A 55 -9.13 -4.32 -9.18
CA ALA A 55 -8.71 -3.10 -9.85
C ALA A 55 -9.67 -1.96 -9.51
N VAL A 56 -9.11 -0.77 -9.42
CA VAL A 56 -9.89 0.47 -9.31
C VAL A 56 -10.39 0.83 -10.69
N GLY A 57 -11.69 1.08 -10.84
CA GLY A 57 -12.29 1.52 -12.08
C GLY A 57 -11.80 2.92 -12.52
N ALA A 58 -11.78 3.19 -13.80
CA ALA A 58 -11.20 4.41 -14.37
C ALA A 58 -11.73 5.71 -13.75
N LYS A 59 -13.03 5.76 -13.40
CA LYS A 59 -13.66 6.94 -12.80
C LYS A 59 -13.18 7.16 -11.37
N CYS A 60 -13.14 6.10 -10.57
CA CYS A 60 -12.62 6.14 -9.20
C CYS A 60 -11.12 6.44 -9.21
N GLY A 61 -10.35 5.79 -10.10
CA GLY A 61 -8.91 6.02 -10.24
C GLY A 61 -8.56 7.48 -10.48
N LYS A 62 -9.23 8.14 -11.43
CA LYS A 62 -9.05 9.58 -11.69
C LYS A 62 -9.41 10.47 -10.49
N ALA A 63 -10.41 10.06 -9.69
CA ALA A 63 -10.79 10.83 -8.51
C ALA A 63 -9.73 10.66 -7.40
N LEU A 64 -9.23 9.44 -7.19
CA LEU A 64 -8.17 9.16 -6.21
C LEU A 64 -6.81 9.78 -6.61
N GLU A 65 -6.50 9.82 -7.91
CA GLU A 65 -5.31 10.51 -8.43
C GLU A 65 -5.29 12.00 -8.06
N LYS A 66 -6.43 12.69 -8.18
CA LYS A 66 -6.54 14.08 -7.75
C LYS A 66 -6.29 14.25 -6.24
N ILE A 67 -6.81 13.31 -5.43
CA ILE A 67 -6.54 13.31 -4.00
C ILE A 67 -5.05 13.12 -3.74
N GLN A 68 -4.40 12.19 -4.45
CA GLN A 68 -2.97 11.95 -4.30
C GLN A 68 -2.15 13.19 -4.61
N VAL A 69 -2.46 13.92 -5.69
CA VAL A 69 -1.79 15.21 -6.01
C VAL A 69 -1.97 16.21 -4.87
N SER A 70 -3.18 16.37 -4.34
CA SER A 70 -3.42 17.27 -3.20
C SER A 70 -2.67 16.84 -1.93
N LEU A 71 -2.45 15.54 -1.74
CA LEU A 71 -1.66 15.02 -0.62
C LEU A 71 -0.17 15.29 -0.78
N GLU A 72 0.36 15.23 -1.99
CA GLU A 72 1.76 15.60 -2.32
C GLU A 72 2.01 17.11 -2.05
N GLU A 73 0.96 17.93 -2.19
CA GLU A 73 0.98 19.34 -1.87
C GLU A 73 0.65 19.64 -0.38
N GLU A 74 0.51 18.62 0.45
CA GLU A 74 0.15 18.69 1.88
C GLU A 74 -1.19 19.42 2.16
N LEU A 75 -2.11 19.42 1.18
CA LEU A 75 -3.44 20.02 1.29
C LEU A 75 -4.42 19.08 2.02
N TRP A 76 -4.10 18.71 3.26
CA TRP A 76 -4.79 17.66 4.04
C TRP A 76 -6.30 17.91 4.18
N ALA A 77 -6.68 19.12 4.56
CA ALA A 77 -8.09 19.47 4.78
C ALA A 77 -8.92 19.47 3.48
N GLU A 78 -8.32 19.88 2.37
CA GLU A 78 -8.95 19.85 1.05
C GLU A 78 -9.08 18.41 0.54
N SER A 79 -8.03 17.61 0.70
CA SER A 79 -8.02 16.20 0.37
C SER A 79 -9.11 15.43 1.13
N LEU A 80 -9.26 15.70 2.43
CA LEU A 80 -10.30 15.08 3.25
C LEU A 80 -11.72 15.47 2.80
N ARG A 81 -11.92 16.75 2.44
CA ARG A 81 -13.20 17.21 1.91
C ARG A 81 -13.52 16.50 0.60
N SER A 82 -12.57 16.45 -0.31
CA SER A 82 -12.72 15.78 -1.61
C SER A 82 -13.00 14.28 -1.46
N LEU A 83 -12.37 13.60 -0.48
CA LEU A 83 -12.68 12.19 -0.17
C LEU A 83 -14.11 12.01 0.34
N LYS A 84 -14.57 12.88 1.23
CA LYS A 84 -15.95 12.84 1.72
C LYS A 84 -16.96 13.04 0.60
N ASP A 85 -16.67 13.93 -0.35
CA ASP A 85 -17.53 14.13 -1.53
C ASP A 85 -17.57 12.89 -2.43
N ILE A 86 -16.43 12.19 -2.60
CA ILE A 86 -16.37 10.93 -3.34
C ILE A 86 -17.15 9.83 -2.61
N GLU A 87 -17.01 9.72 -1.30
CA GLU A 87 -17.72 8.75 -0.46
C GLU A 87 -19.24 8.97 -0.50
N ALA A 88 -19.69 10.22 -0.39
CA ALA A 88 -21.09 10.58 -0.51
C ALA A 88 -21.67 10.30 -1.91
N SER A 89 -20.82 10.30 -2.94
CA SER A 89 -21.21 10.01 -4.32
C SER A 89 -21.19 8.52 -4.63
N SER A 90 -22.31 7.82 -4.44
CA SER A 90 -22.46 6.40 -4.79
C SER A 90 -22.15 6.05 -6.25
N LYS A 91 -21.81 7.03 -7.09
CA LYS A 91 -21.58 6.88 -8.53
C LYS A 91 -20.11 6.86 -8.95
N THR A 92 -19.20 7.23 -8.06
CA THR A 92 -17.77 7.41 -8.41
C THR A 92 -16.94 6.18 -8.07
N CYS A 93 -16.95 5.74 -6.81
CA CYS A 93 -16.25 4.55 -6.35
C CYS A 93 -17.27 3.58 -5.76
N LYS A 94 -17.56 2.49 -6.47
CA LYS A 94 -18.72 1.63 -6.19
C LYS A 94 -18.36 0.27 -5.60
N SER A 95 -17.19 -0.25 -5.98
CA SER A 95 -16.80 -1.58 -5.52
C SER A 95 -16.31 -1.53 -4.07
N GLU A 96 -16.43 -2.64 -3.36
CA GLU A 96 -15.91 -2.77 -2.00
C GLU A 96 -14.40 -2.50 -1.93
N TYR A 97 -13.67 -2.90 -2.97
CA TYR A 97 -12.26 -2.60 -3.08
C TYR A 97 -11.98 -1.10 -3.23
N GLU A 98 -12.76 -0.38 -4.03
CA GLU A 98 -12.65 1.07 -4.18
C GLU A 98 -12.98 1.80 -2.87
N GLN A 99 -13.99 1.34 -2.13
CA GLN A 99 -14.29 1.84 -0.78
C GLN A 99 -13.13 1.62 0.18
N THR A 100 -12.47 0.46 0.10
CA THR A 100 -11.24 0.19 0.87
C THR A 100 -10.15 1.24 0.57
N GLN A 101 -9.96 1.63 -0.70
CA GLN A 101 -8.98 2.67 -1.04
C GLN A 101 -9.35 4.03 -0.45
N ILE A 102 -10.62 4.44 -0.51
CA ILE A 102 -11.10 5.68 0.11
C ILE A 102 -10.82 5.69 1.62
N LEU A 103 -11.15 4.60 2.31
CA LEU A 103 -10.92 4.47 3.76
C LEU A 103 -9.43 4.52 4.12
N LYS A 104 -8.56 3.93 3.29
CA LYS A 104 -7.11 4.03 3.47
C LYS A 104 -6.61 5.48 3.35
N PHE A 105 -7.04 6.20 2.33
CA PHE A 105 -6.70 7.61 2.18
C PHE A 105 -7.24 8.45 3.34
N SER A 106 -8.49 8.19 3.76
CA SER A 106 -9.08 8.89 4.92
C SER A 106 -8.26 8.66 6.19
N GLY A 107 -7.89 7.42 6.48
CA GLY A 107 -7.04 7.08 7.62
C GLY A 107 -5.70 7.79 7.59
N TYR A 108 -5.05 7.82 6.43
CA TYR A 108 -3.78 8.52 6.24
C TYR A 108 -3.90 10.04 6.46
N ILE A 109 -4.95 10.67 5.93
CA ILE A 109 -5.18 12.10 6.09
C ILE A 109 -5.49 12.45 7.55
N TYR A 110 -6.33 11.69 8.21
CA TYR A 110 -6.61 11.89 9.63
C TYR A 110 -5.36 11.76 10.47
N PHE A 111 -4.51 10.78 10.17
CA PHE A 111 -3.21 10.63 10.82
C PHE A 111 -2.31 11.87 10.60
N ALA A 112 -2.25 12.40 9.38
CA ALA A 112 -1.47 13.60 9.05
C ALA A 112 -2.00 14.88 9.73
N LEU A 113 -3.27 14.87 10.11
CA LEU A 113 -3.95 15.94 10.86
C LEU A 113 -3.90 15.72 12.39
N ASP A 114 -3.15 14.73 12.88
CA ASP A 114 -3.09 14.32 14.29
C ASP A 114 -4.46 13.91 14.88
N ASP A 115 -5.43 13.58 14.01
CA ASP A 115 -6.75 13.07 14.41
C ASP A 115 -6.72 11.52 14.49
N PHE A 116 -5.99 11.02 15.48
CA PHE A 116 -5.80 9.58 15.68
C PHE A 116 -7.11 8.80 15.88
N PRO A 117 -8.13 9.29 16.61
CA PRO A 117 -9.39 8.57 16.74
C PRO A 117 -10.07 8.31 15.37
N ASN A 118 -10.11 9.29 14.48
CA ASN A 118 -10.69 9.13 13.16
C ASN A 118 -9.80 8.33 12.21
N ALA A 119 -8.47 8.42 12.35
CA ALA A 119 -7.52 7.55 11.63
C ALA A 119 -7.75 6.08 11.99
N ILE A 120 -7.80 5.75 13.28
CA ILE A 120 -8.09 4.41 13.80
C ILE A 120 -9.44 3.91 13.28
N ASN A 121 -10.50 4.70 13.40
CA ASN A 121 -11.83 4.31 12.91
C ASN A 121 -11.81 3.98 11.40
N SER A 122 -11.10 4.76 10.60
CA SER A 122 -10.97 4.51 9.16
C SER A 122 -10.23 3.21 8.88
N TYR A 123 -9.10 2.95 9.54
CA TYR A 123 -8.34 1.73 9.37
C TYR A 123 -9.05 0.48 9.93
N VAL A 124 -9.81 0.59 11.01
CA VAL A 124 -10.67 -0.50 11.50
C VAL A 124 -11.71 -0.89 10.44
N LYS A 125 -12.31 0.08 9.75
CA LYS A 125 -13.21 -0.20 8.62
C LYS A 125 -12.48 -0.88 7.46
N VAL A 126 -11.23 -0.51 7.17
CA VAL A 126 -10.39 -1.22 6.17
C VAL A 126 -10.20 -2.68 6.57
N VAL A 127 -9.79 -2.96 7.80
CA VAL A 127 -9.56 -4.34 8.27
C VAL A 127 -10.82 -5.19 8.17
N ASN A 128 -11.98 -4.63 8.50
CA ASN A 128 -13.27 -5.34 8.49
C ASN A 128 -13.95 -5.35 7.11
N GLY A 129 -13.43 -4.61 6.13
CA GLY A 129 -14.04 -4.50 4.80
C GLY A 129 -13.96 -5.81 4.01
N ALA A 130 -15.10 -6.23 3.39
CA ALA A 130 -15.16 -7.42 2.55
C ALA A 130 -14.30 -7.30 1.28
N GLY A 131 -14.15 -6.08 0.76
CA GLY A 131 -13.30 -5.77 -0.40
C GLY A 131 -11.81 -5.61 -0.09
N THR A 132 -11.39 -5.83 1.14
CA THR A 132 -9.99 -5.65 1.55
C THR A 132 -9.16 -6.88 1.25
N PRO A 133 -8.14 -6.79 0.36
CA PRO A 133 -7.22 -7.88 0.10
C PRO A 133 -6.46 -8.31 1.38
N PRO A 134 -6.10 -9.60 1.50
CA PRO A 134 -5.40 -10.11 2.69
C PRO A 134 -4.11 -9.34 3.02
N GLU A 135 -3.32 -9.01 2.00
CA GLU A 135 -2.09 -8.23 2.14
C GLU A 135 -2.35 -6.82 2.68
N VAL A 136 -3.39 -6.14 2.17
CA VAL A 136 -3.79 -4.81 2.66
C VAL A 136 -4.31 -4.87 4.08
N ARG A 137 -5.04 -5.94 4.42
CA ARG A 137 -5.53 -6.17 5.79
C ARG A 137 -4.38 -6.32 6.77
N LEU A 138 -3.36 -7.12 6.43
CA LEU A 138 -2.19 -7.33 7.27
C LEU A 138 -1.41 -6.02 7.51
N ASP A 139 -1.13 -5.27 6.43
CA ASP A 139 -0.47 -3.97 6.53
C ASP A 139 -1.26 -2.98 7.40
N THR A 140 -2.59 -3.03 7.29
CA THR A 140 -3.47 -2.14 8.06
C THR A 140 -3.54 -2.55 9.54
N LEU A 141 -3.51 -3.84 9.85
CA LEU A 141 -3.43 -4.33 11.23
C LEU A 141 -2.15 -3.85 11.92
N TYR A 142 -1.02 -3.91 11.19
CA TYR A 142 0.24 -3.38 11.70
C TYR A 142 0.16 -1.87 11.96
N THR A 143 -0.41 -1.11 11.03
CA THR A 143 -0.65 0.33 11.19
C THR A 143 -1.52 0.64 12.41
N LEU A 144 -2.60 -0.12 12.61
CA LEU A 144 -3.47 0.01 13.78
C LEU A 144 -2.72 -0.27 15.08
N GLY A 145 -1.88 -1.30 15.11
CA GLY A 145 -1.05 -1.59 16.27
C GLY A 145 -0.14 -0.41 16.64
N GLN A 146 0.46 0.23 15.64
CA GLN A 146 1.29 1.42 15.86
C GLN A 146 0.47 2.63 16.36
N LEU A 147 -0.72 2.86 15.79
CA LEU A 147 -1.60 3.96 16.20
C LEU A 147 -2.09 3.79 17.64
N TYR A 148 -2.54 2.58 18.01
CA TYR A 148 -2.95 2.30 19.38
C TYR A 148 -1.80 2.43 20.38
N ALA A 149 -0.58 2.04 19.98
CA ALA A 149 0.59 2.24 20.81
C ALA A 149 0.94 3.73 20.99
N ALA A 150 0.75 4.55 19.97
CA ALA A 150 0.94 6.01 20.04
C ALA A 150 -0.09 6.69 20.97
N GLU A 151 -1.31 6.14 21.06
CA GLU A 151 -2.36 6.55 21.98
C GLU A 151 -2.24 5.89 23.38
N GLU A 152 -1.13 5.18 23.63
CA GLU A 152 -0.87 4.46 24.89
C GLU A 152 -1.87 3.33 25.19
N ASP A 153 -2.72 2.94 24.23
CA ASP A 153 -3.60 1.77 24.32
C ASP A 153 -2.87 0.50 23.92
N TYR A 154 -1.97 0.05 24.78
CA TYR A 154 -1.13 -1.13 24.54
C TYR A 154 -1.92 -2.44 24.43
N ALA A 155 -3.10 -2.52 25.05
CA ALA A 155 -3.96 -3.70 24.97
C ALA A 155 -4.53 -3.86 23.54
N SER A 156 -5.05 -2.78 22.97
CA SER A 156 -5.52 -2.78 21.59
C SER A 156 -4.38 -2.93 20.59
N ALA A 157 -3.22 -2.32 20.87
CA ALA A 157 -2.03 -2.47 20.03
C ALA A 157 -1.60 -3.95 19.92
N ALA A 158 -1.46 -4.65 21.05
CA ALA A 158 -1.10 -6.07 21.07
C ALA A 158 -2.11 -6.93 20.29
N LYS A 159 -3.41 -6.72 20.51
CA LYS A 159 -4.48 -7.44 19.81
C LYS A 159 -4.38 -7.33 18.28
N HIS A 160 -4.02 -6.17 17.76
CA HIS A 160 -3.94 -5.95 16.32
C HIS A 160 -2.62 -6.44 15.72
N LEU A 161 -1.54 -6.53 16.50
CA LEU A 161 -0.26 -7.06 16.07
C LEU A 161 -0.19 -8.60 16.11
N GLU A 162 -1.06 -9.25 16.88
CA GLU A 162 -1.15 -10.72 17.00
C GLU A 162 -2.14 -11.34 16.00
N ALA A 163 -2.96 -10.55 15.30
CA ALA A 163 -4.01 -10.99 14.38
C ALA A 163 -3.48 -11.31 12.98
#